data_84d394afcb704fa6f80c47b7fde86275
#
_entry.id   84d394afcb704fa6f80c47b7fde86275
#
_cell.length_a   1.000
_cell.length_b   1.000
_cell.length_c   1.000
_cell.angle_alpha   90.00
_cell.angle_beta   90.00
_cell.angle_gamma   90.00
#
_symmetry.space_group_name_H-M   'P 1'
#
loop_
_entity.id
_entity.type
_entity.pdbx_description
1 polymer ?
#
loop_
_entity_poly.entity_id
_entity_poly.type
_entity_poly.pdbx_seq_one_letter_code
_entity_poly.pdbx_strand_id
1 'polypeptide(L)'
;AFGHVIFKEETLMVKAIVGANWGDEGKGKITDMFASEADIVVRFQGGANAGHTIINEHGRFALHLMPSGICYDNVTCVIGNGVALDINKFCSELEDVKKAGVNPKLLVSDRAQILMPYHILLDTYEEERLGKNAFGSTKSGIAPFFSDKYAKIGIQCNELFDDEMLKAKLHNIVTLKNLILEHVYHKPLLDEDELYNTCMEYKKKIAPYICDTHAFI
;
A
#
# COMPACT_ATOMS: atom_id res chain seq x y z
N ALA A 1 -9.36 55.38 -10.31
CA ALA A 1 -8.29 54.52 -9.79
C ALA A 1 -8.70 53.06 -10.04
N PHE A 2 -8.15 52.42 -11.05
CA PHE A 2 -8.35 51.02 -11.31
C PHE A 2 -7.39 50.24 -10.42
N GLY A 3 -7.94 49.53 -9.40
CA GLY A 3 -7.20 48.63 -8.57
C GLY A 3 -6.75 47.44 -9.43
N HIS A 4 -5.44 47.28 -9.59
CA HIS A 4 -4.87 46.05 -10.11
C HIS A 4 -5.06 44.95 -9.06
N VAL A 5 -5.98 44.02 -9.32
CA VAL A 5 -6.03 42.76 -8.59
C VAL A 5 -4.90 41.90 -9.17
N ILE A 6 -3.79 41.82 -8.43
CA ILE A 6 -2.72 40.88 -8.74
C ILE A 6 -3.22 39.53 -8.28
N PHE A 7 -3.69 38.71 -9.22
CA PHE A 7 -3.83 37.28 -8.99
C PHE A 7 -2.40 36.74 -8.83
N LYS A 8 -2.03 36.38 -7.61
CA LYS A 8 -0.87 35.55 -7.36
C LYS A 8 -1.23 34.17 -7.95
N GLU A 9 -0.70 33.87 -9.12
CA GLU A 9 -0.71 32.48 -9.62
C GLU A 9 0.02 31.64 -8.58
N GLU A 10 -0.72 30.86 -7.80
CA GLU A 10 -0.13 29.81 -6.99
C GLU A 10 0.42 28.77 -7.96
N THR A 11 1.73 28.79 -8.14
CA THR A 11 2.41 27.84 -9.03
C THR A 11 2.32 26.48 -8.37
N LEU A 12 1.45 25.62 -8.85
CA LEU A 12 1.38 24.23 -8.41
C LEU A 12 2.72 23.55 -8.75
N MET A 13 3.50 23.20 -7.73
CA MET A 13 4.79 22.55 -7.92
C MET A 13 4.69 21.06 -7.58
N VAL A 14 4.96 20.21 -8.57
CA VAL A 14 5.05 18.76 -8.37
C VAL A 14 6.50 18.33 -8.41
N LYS A 15 6.99 17.69 -7.34
CA LYS A 15 8.32 17.08 -7.24
C LYS A 15 8.18 15.56 -7.26
N ALA A 16 8.87 14.86 -8.17
CA ALA A 16 8.95 13.42 -8.19
C ALA A 16 10.33 12.96 -7.69
N ILE A 17 10.35 12.09 -6.68
CA ILE A 17 11.57 11.49 -6.14
C ILE A 17 11.62 10.05 -6.63
N VAL A 18 12.56 9.77 -7.53
CA VAL A 18 12.76 8.47 -8.15
C VAL A 18 14.15 7.94 -7.88
N GLY A 19 14.30 6.62 -7.74
CA GLY A 19 15.59 5.97 -7.63
C GLY A 19 16.16 5.67 -9.00
N ALA A 20 17.43 5.99 -9.21
CA ALA A 20 18.14 5.67 -10.44
C ALA A 20 18.84 4.29 -10.37
N ASN A 21 18.80 3.63 -9.24
CA ASN A 21 19.42 2.33 -8.98
C ASN A 21 18.42 1.37 -8.29
N TRP A 22 18.87 0.32 -7.60
CA TRP A 22 18.02 -0.80 -7.21
C TRP A 22 17.73 -0.88 -5.70
N GLY A 23 17.33 0.21 -5.09
CA GLY A 23 16.71 0.16 -3.79
C GLY A 23 17.27 1.12 -2.75
N ASP A 24 18.54 1.07 -2.43
CA ASP A 24 19.11 1.74 -1.25
C ASP A 24 19.59 3.18 -1.52
N GLU A 25 18.97 3.90 -2.44
CA GLU A 25 19.35 5.28 -2.80
C GLU A 25 18.95 6.32 -1.75
N GLY A 26 18.19 5.92 -0.73
CA GLY A 26 17.75 6.84 0.32
C GLY A 26 16.55 7.72 -0.05
N LYS A 27 15.70 7.25 -1.00
CA LYS A 27 14.48 7.96 -1.41
C LYS A 27 13.60 8.40 -0.24
N GLY A 28 13.39 7.53 0.74
CA GLY A 28 12.58 7.85 1.93
C GLY A 28 13.14 9.04 2.71
N LYS A 29 14.47 9.11 2.89
CA LYS A 29 15.13 10.22 3.56
C LYS A 29 15.02 11.54 2.76
N ILE A 30 15.19 11.47 1.44
CA ILE A 30 15.06 12.65 0.57
C ILE A 30 13.60 13.13 0.57
N THR A 31 12.64 12.22 0.54
CA THR A 31 11.21 12.57 0.64
C THR A 31 10.90 13.25 1.98
N ASP A 32 11.42 12.71 3.08
CA ASP A 32 11.26 13.31 4.41
C ASP A 32 11.82 14.74 4.48
N MET A 33 13.00 14.98 3.90
CA MET A 33 13.62 16.33 3.83
C MET A 33 12.75 17.36 3.11
N PHE A 34 12.03 16.95 2.05
CA PHE A 34 11.14 17.84 1.30
C PHE A 34 9.71 17.86 1.84
N ALA A 35 9.35 16.92 2.70
CA ALA A 35 7.99 16.78 3.17
C ALA A 35 7.52 18.00 3.99
N SER A 36 8.39 18.61 4.78
CA SER A 36 8.06 19.79 5.59
C SER A 36 7.59 21.00 4.77
N GLU A 37 7.99 21.08 3.49
CA GLU A 37 7.63 22.15 2.56
C GLU A 37 6.47 21.76 1.62
N ALA A 38 5.91 20.55 1.77
CA ALA A 38 4.89 20.03 0.90
C ALA A 38 3.51 20.08 1.56
N ASP A 39 2.45 20.26 0.77
CA ASP A 39 1.08 20.13 1.22
C ASP A 39 0.63 18.66 1.18
N ILE A 40 1.13 17.91 0.17
CA ILE A 40 0.77 16.52 -0.07
C ILE A 40 2.03 15.69 -0.33
N VAL A 41 2.15 14.54 0.33
CA VAL A 41 3.17 13.53 0.05
C VAL A 41 2.52 12.24 -0.39
N VAL A 42 2.78 11.84 -1.63
CA VAL A 42 2.17 10.64 -2.24
C VAL A 42 3.16 9.50 -2.33
N ARG A 43 2.83 8.36 -1.70
CA ARG A 43 3.45 7.09 -2.05
C ARG A 43 2.68 6.48 -3.21
N PHE A 44 3.23 6.55 -4.40
CA PHE A 44 2.48 6.21 -5.61
C PHE A 44 2.57 4.71 -6.00
N GLN A 45 3.60 3.98 -5.53
CA GLN A 45 3.80 2.56 -5.87
C GLN A 45 4.64 1.80 -4.84
N GLY A 46 4.86 0.51 -5.09
CA GLY A 46 5.63 -0.39 -4.24
C GLY A 46 4.79 -1.05 -3.16
N GLY A 47 5.43 -1.62 -2.16
CA GLY A 47 4.76 -2.32 -1.05
C GLY A 47 5.60 -2.28 0.21
N ALA A 48 5.25 -3.12 1.18
CA ALA A 48 5.90 -3.17 2.49
C ALA A 48 7.17 -4.05 2.53
N ASN A 49 7.67 -4.51 1.38
CA ASN A 49 8.85 -5.38 1.28
C ASN A 49 10.18 -4.67 1.56
N ALA A 50 10.23 -3.34 1.40
CA ALA A 50 11.41 -2.54 1.69
C ALA A 50 11.05 -1.44 2.69
N GLY A 51 11.86 -1.26 3.72
CA GLY A 51 11.66 -0.25 4.74
C GLY A 51 12.58 0.96 4.56
N HIS A 52 12.18 2.07 5.16
CA HIS A 52 13.03 3.24 5.35
C HIS A 52 12.91 3.74 6.79
N THR A 53 13.98 4.32 7.29
CA THR A 53 13.99 4.88 8.65
C THR A 53 13.95 6.39 8.58
N ILE A 54 13.00 6.98 9.30
CA ILE A 54 12.90 8.41 9.56
C ILE A 54 13.35 8.64 11.00
N ILE A 55 14.14 9.68 11.23
CA ILE A 55 14.56 10.13 12.55
C ILE A 55 14.27 11.62 12.62
N ASN A 56 13.36 12.02 13.51
CA ASN A 56 12.98 13.40 13.72
C ASN A 56 12.70 13.67 15.21
N GLU A 57 12.15 14.82 15.55
CA GLU A 57 11.79 15.22 16.91
C GLU A 57 10.75 14.32 17.60
N HIS A 58 9.90 13.62 16.82
CA HIS A 58 8.92 12.65 17.33
C HIS A 58 9.54 11.27 17.61
N GLY A 59 10.77 11.02 17.16
CA GLY A 59 11.47 9.78 17.41
C GLY A 59 12.05 9.12 16.16
N ARG A 60 12.22 7.79 16.27
CA ARG A 60 12.73 6.94 15.18
C ARG A 60 11.63 6.01 14.69
N PHE A 61 11.27 6.12 13.42
CA PHE A 61 10.25 5.30 12.77
C PHE A 61 10.87 4.43 11.68
N ALA A 62 10.65 3.12 11.77
CA ALA A 62 10.99 2.18 10.70
C ALA A 62 9.72 1.92 9.88
N LEU A 63 9.52 2.71 8.81
CA LEU A 63 8.34 2.67 7.97
C LEU A 63 8.59 1.78 6.76
N HIS A 64 7.59 0.99 6.38
CA HIS A 64 7.61 0.15 5.18
C HIS A 64 6.51 0.55 4.20
N LEU A 65 5.34 0.94 4.72
CA LEU A 65 4.16 1.27 3.92
C LEU A 65 3.80 2.75 3.99
N MET A 66 3.96 3.38 5.16
CA MET A 66 3.58 4.79 5.32
C MET A 66 4.43 5.71 4.47
N PRO A 67 3.85 6.81 3.91
CA PRO A 67 4.61 7.88 3.25
C PRO A 67 5.57 8.57 4.23
N SER A 68 6.70 9.05 3.72
CA SER A 68 7.75 9.65 4.57
C SER A 68 7.32 10.96 5.26
N GLY A 69 6.29 11.64 4.73
CA GLY A 69 5.74 12.86 5.32
C GLY A 69 4.80 12.65 6.51
N ILE A 70 4.64 11.41 7.00
CA ILE A 70 3.60 11.02 7.97
C ILE A 70 3.71 11.75 9.32
N CYS A 71 4.89 12.27 9.67
CA CYS A 71 5.15 12.93 10.94
C CYS A 71 4.89 14.45 10.91
N TYR A 72 4.55 15.03 9.78
CA TYR A 72 4.32 16.47 9.64
C TYR A 72 2.83 16.81 9.67
N ASP A 73 2.41 17.65 10.61
CA ASP A 73 1.01 18.01 10.83
C ASP A 73 0.37 18.79 9.67
N ASN A 74 1.20 19.53 8.92
CA ASN A 74 0.76 20.31 7.75
C ASN A 74 0.60 19.45 6.49
N VAL A 75 1.15 18.22 6.47
CA VAL A 75 1.21 17.37 5.30
C VAL A 75 0.05 16.39 5.25
N THR A 76 -0.63 16.29 4.12
CA THR A 76 -1.54 15.18 3.84
C THR A 76 -0.78 14.06 3.15
N CYS A 77 -0.70 12.91 3.80
CA CYS A 77 -0.07 11.71 3.26
C CYS A 77 -1.07 10.88 2.47
N VAL A 78 -0.69 10.46 1.26
CA VAL A 78 -1.55 9.69 0.38
C VAL A 78 -0.88 8.36 0.01
N ILE A 79 -1.59 7.26 0.21
CA ILE A 79 -1.25 5.95 -0.35
C ILE A 79 -2.00 5.80 -1.67
N GLY A 80 -1.25 5.86 -2.77
CA GLY A 80 -1.79 5.86 -4.13
C GLY A 80 -2.15 4.47 -4.67
N ASN A 81 -2.79 4.45 -5.81
CA ASN A 81 -3.33 3.26 -6.47
C ASN A 81 -2.27 2.24 -6.96
N GLY A 82 -1.00 2.64 -7.04
CA GLY A 82 0.11 1.74 -7.41
C GLY A 82 0.68 0.93 -6.25
N VAL A 83 0.26 1.22 -5.02
CA VAL A 83 0.79 0.57 -3.81
C VAL A 83 0.16 -0.80 -3.59
N ALA A 84 0.99 -1.78 -3.22
CA ALA A 84 0.54 -3.06 -2.66
C ALA A 84 0.18 -2.83 -1.19
N LEU A 85 -1.11 -2.69 -0.91
CA LEU A 85 -1.61 -2.30 0.41
C LEU A 85 -1.72 -3.51 1.33
N ASP A 86 -0.72 -3.71 2.18
CA ASP A 86 -0.79 -4.62 3.32
C ASP A 86 -1.51 -3.91 4.48
N ILE A 87 -2.76 -4.31 4.73
CA ILE A 87 -3.61 -3.64 5.74
C ILE A 87 -3.13 -3.91 7.17
N ASN A 88 -2.55 -5.07 7.43
CA ASN A 88 -2.02 -5.36 8.76
C ASN A 88 -0.78 -4.50 9.05
N LYS A 89 0.10 -4.37 8.06
CA LYS A 89 1.27 -3.51 8.15
C LYS A 89 0.88 -2.03 8.25
N PHE A 90 -0.12 -1.61 7.47
CA PHE A 90 -0.71 -0.28 7.54
C PHE A 90 -1.17 0.05 8.97
N CYS A 91 -1.96 -0.83 9.59
CA CYS A 91 -2.47 -0.60 10.94
C CYS A 91 -1.35 -0.56 11.97
N SER A 92 -0.39 -1.48 11.90
CA SER A 92 0.74 -1.53 12.83
C SER A 92 1.58 -0.25 12.77
N GLU A 93 1.97 0.20 11.58
CA GLU A 93 2.77 1.43 11.43
C GLU A 93 1.99 2.68 11.85
N LEU A 94 0.69 2.73 11.56
CA LEU A 94 -0.17 3.84 11.99
C LEU A 94 -0.29 3.90 13.52
N GLU A 95 -0.41 2.75 14.18
CA GLU A 95 -0.41 2.70 15.65
C GLU A 95 0.91 3.19 16.25
N ASP A 96 2.05 2.80 15.67
CA ASP A 96 3.35 3.23 16.14
C ASP A 96 3.54 4.75 15.99
N VAL A 97 3.09 5.31 14.88
CA VAL A 97 3.09 6.76 14.65
C VAL A 97 2.19 7.49 15.66
N LYS A 98 0.98 6.97 15.93
CA LYS A 98 0.06 7.53 16.91
C LYS A 98 0.59 7.44 18.35
N LYS A 99 1.23 6.33 18.73
CA LYS A 99 1.87 6.15 20.04
C LYS A 99 3.00 7.16 20.28
N ALA A 100 3.66 7.63 19.22
CA ALA A 100 4.66 8.69 19.29
C ALA A 100 4.06 10.12 19.40
N GLY A 101 2.72 10.23 19.50
CA GLY A 101 2.03 11.51 19.67
C GLY A 101 1.72 12.22 18.34
N VAL A 102 1.95 11.58 17.19
CA VAL A 102 1.62 12.13 15.88
C VAL A 102 0.19 11.75 15.49
N ASN A 103 -0.58 12.71 15.00
CA ASN A 103 -1.93 12.47 14.45
C ASN A 103 -1.97 12.77 12.95
N PRO A 104 -1.58 11.81 12.10
CA PRO A 104 -1.34 12.06 10.70
C PRO A 104 -2.64 12.29 9.90
N LYS A 105 -2.57 13.20 8.93
CA LYS A 105 -3.57 13.30 7.86
C LYS A 105 -3.23 12.26 6.80
N LEU A 106 -3.99 11.17 6.75
CA LEU A 106 -3.69 10.02 5.90
C LEU A 106 -4.90 9.64 5.06
N LEU A 107 -4.66 9.50 3.76
CA LEU A 107 -5.65 9.07 2.77
C LEU A 107 -5.13 7.83 2.02
N VAL A 108 -6.04 6.94 1.68
CA VAL A 108 -5.76 5.73 0.91
C VAL A 108 -6.65 5.72 -0.33
N SER A 109 -6.04 5.48 -1.48
CA SER A 109 -6.79 5.39 -2.73
C SER A 109 -7.81 4.26 -2.69
N ASP A 110 -9.03 4.58 -3.07
CA ASP A 110 -10.11 3.63 -3.32
C ASP A 110 -9.74 2.58 -4.38
N ARG A 111 -8.79 2.91 -5.27
CA ARG A 111 -8.26 2.05 -6.33
C ARG A 111 -6.96 1.34 -5.96
N ALA A 112 -6.41 1.56 -4.76
CA ALA A 112 -5.31 0.76 -4.26
C ALA A 112 -5.75 -0.69 -4.11
N GLN A 113 -4.87 -1.63 -4.48
CA GLN A 113 -5.19 -3.05 -4.33
C GLN A 113 -4.64 -3.60 -3.03
N ILE A 114 -5.39 -4.54 -2.47
CA ILE A 114 -5.11 -5.14 -1.18
C ILE A 114 -4.18 -6.33 -1.36
N LEU A 115 -3.09 -6.36 -0.59
CA LEU A 115 -2.25 -7.53 -0.46
C LEU A 115 -2.95 -8.53 0.47
N MET A 116 -3.47 -9.60 -0.14
CA MET A 116 -4.21 -10.64 0.57
C MET A 116 -3.27 -11.69 1.16
N PRO A 117 -3.68 -12.41 2.22
CA PRO A 117 -2.85 -13.44 2.85
C PRO A 117 -2.36 -14.51 1.88
N TYR A 118 -3.16 -14.88 0.89
CA TYR A 118 -2.76 -15.88 -0.10
C TYR A 118 -1.57 -15.43 -0.98
N HIS A 119 -1.34 -14.13 -1.16
CA HIS A 119 -0.15 -13.65 -1.87
C HIS A 119 1.13 -14.03 -1.11
N ILE A 120 1.11 -13.91 0.22
CA ILE A 120 2.24 -14.29 1.09
C ILE A 120 2.48 -15.80 1.02
N LEU A 121 1.40 -16.59 1.03
CA LEU A 121 1.48 -18.05 0.89
C LEU A 121 2.10 -18.45 -0.48
N LEU A 122 1.59 -17.87 -1.56
CA LEU A 122 2.09 -18.15 -2.92
C LEU A 122 3.56 -17.76 -3.10
N ASP A 123 3.99 -16.62 -2.56
CA ASP A 123 5.39 -16.19 -2.58
C ASP A 123 6.29 -17.19 -1.82
N THR A 124 5.82 -17.66 -0.68
CA THR A 124 6.51 -18.65 0.13
C THR A 124 6.62 -20.01 -0.58
N TYR A 125 5.51 -20.47 -1.15
CA TYR A 125 5.46 -21.77 -1.84
C TYR A 125 6.26 -21.78 -3.13
N GLU A 126 6.35 -20.66 -3.83
CA GLU A 126 7.20 -20.54 -5.02
C GLU A 126 8.68 -20.63 -4.65
N GLU A 127 9.11 -19.97 -3.57
CA GLU A 127 10.50 -20.09 -3.07
C GLU A 127 10.81 -21.54 -2.64
N GLU A 128 9.86 -22.22 -1.98
CA GLU A 128 10.01 -23.63 -1.62
C GLU A 128 10.12 -24.52 -2.87
N ARG A 129 9.26 -24.32 -3.88
CA ARG A 129 9.27 -25.07 -5.14
C ARG A 129 10.58 -24.91 -5.91
N LEU A 130 11.13 -23.72 -5.93
CA LEU A 130 12.39 -23.42 -6.61
C LEU A 130 13.62 -24.01 -5.86
N GLY A 131 13.53 -24.23 -4.56
CA GLY A 131 14.56 -24.85 -3.75
C GLY A 131 15.94 -24.18 -3.92
N LYS A 132 16.92 -24.87 -4.51
CA LYS A 132 18.26 -24.33 -4.73
C LYS A 132 18.30 -23.15 -5.73
N ASN A 133 17.27 -23.01 -6.55
CA ASN A 133 17.11 -21.94 -7.53
C ASN A 133 16.22 -20.81 -7.02
N ALA A 134 15.91 -20.77 -5.72
CA ALA A 134 15.12 -19.72 -5.10
C ALA A 134 15.72 -18.34 -5.33
N PHE A 135 14.86 -17.35 -5.57
CA PHE A 135 15.28 -15.95 -5.82
C PHE A 135 15.73 -15.22 -4.55
N GLY A 136 15.42 -15.75 -3.37
CA GLY A 136 15.63 -15.06 -2.10
C GLY A 136 14.58 -13.99 -1.85
N SER A 137 13.32 -14.28 -2.19
CA SER A 137 12.19 -13.38 -1.93
C SER A 137 12.08 -13.03 -0.44
N THR A 138 11.62 -11.84 -0.16
CA THR A 138 11.27 -11.40 1.20
C THR A 138 10.07 -12.15 1.77
N LYS A 139 9.40 -12.98 0.97
CA LYS A 139 8.16 -13.70 1.30
C LYS A 139 7.06 -12.78 1.80
N SER A 140 7.02 -11.58 1.28
CA SER A 140 6.01 -10.55 1.60
C SER A 140 4.85 -10.50 0.62
N GLY A 141 4.80 -11.43 -0.35
CA GLY A 141 3.70 -11.57 -1.29
C GLY A 141 3.68 -10.54 -2.43
N ILE A 142 4.74 -9.78 -2.61
CA ILE A 142 4.77 -8.66 -3.57
C ILE A 142 4.72 -9.15 -5.01
N ALA A 143 5.47 -10.16 -5.38
CA ALA A 143 5.48 -10.70 -6.74
C ALA A 143 4.12 -11.31 -7.13
N PRO A 144 3.50 -12.20 -6.34
CA PRO A 144 2.15 -12.69 -6.61
C PRO A 144 1.08 -11.57 -6.63
N PHE A 145 1.22 -10.57 -5.75
CA PHE A 145 0.33 -9.42 -5.73
C PHE A 145 0.35 -8.64 -7.06
N PHE A 146 1.53 -8.28 -7.55
CA PHE A 146 1.65 -7.55 -8.82
C PHE A 146 1.24 -8.43 -10.01
N SER A 147 1.48 -9.73 -9.96
CA SER A 147 0.94 -10.68 -10.94
C SER A 147 -0.59 -10.57 -11.01
N ASP A 148 -1.27 -10.64 -9.88
CA ASP A 148 -2.73 -10.54 -9.83
C ASP A 148 -3.24 -9.15 -10.25
N LYS A 149 -2.53 -8.10 -9.86
CA LYS A 149 -2.86 -6.73 -10.28
C LYS A 149 -2.87 -6.58 -11.78
N TYR A 150 -1.83 -7.04 -12.47
CA TYR A 150 -1.73 -6.93 -13.92
C TYR A 150 -2.59 -7.95 -14.67
N ALA A 151 -2.90 -9.09 -14.04
CA ALA A 151 -3.91 -10.04 -14.51
C ALA A 151 -5.36 -9.55 -14.29
N LYS A 152 -5.55 -8.41 -13.59
CA LYS A 152 -6.86 -7.79 -13.30
C LYS A 152 -7.77 -8.65 -12.40
N ILE A 153 -7.17 -9.46 -11.54
CA ILE A 153 -7.90 -10.32 -10.58
C ILE A 153 -7.70 -9.88 -9.12
N GLY A 154 -6.81 -8.92 -8.84
CA GLY A 154 -6.60 -8.40 -7.50
C GLY A 154 -7.79 -7.58 -6.98
N ILE A 155 -7.97 -7.51 -5.66
CA ILE A 155 -9.07 -6.81 -4.98
C ILE A 155 -8.68 -5.36 -4.73
N GLN A 156 -9.50 -4.39 -5.19
CA GLN A 156 -9.34 -2.97 -4.90
C GLN A 156 -10.05 -2.59 -3.58
N CYS A 157 -9.61 -1.50 -2.97
CA CYS A 157 -10.20 -1.03 -1.72
C CYS A 157 -11.69 -0.68 -1.84
N ASN A 158 -12.12 -0.09 -2.96
CA ASN A 158 -13.53 0.22 -3.20
C ASN A 158 -14.41 -1.03 -3.31
N GLU A 159 -13.86 -2.15 -3.79
CA GLU A 159 -14.62 -3.40 -3.93
C GLU A 159 -15.01 -4.03 -2.58
N LEU A 160 -14.36 -3.64 -1.48
CA LEU A 160 -14.78 -4.03 -0.14
C LEU A 160 -16.16 -3.48 0.26
N PHE A 161 -16.66 -2.47 -0.44
CA PHE A 161 -17.93 -1.81 -0.14
C PHE A 161 -19.09 -2.31 -0.99
N ASP A 162 -18.82 -3.20 -1.95
CA ASP A 162 -19.83 -3.91 -2.75
C ASP A 162 -19.77 -5.40 -2.44
N ASP A 163 -20.69 -5.87 -1.62
CA ASP A 163 -20.70 -7.22 -1.08
C ASP A 163 -20.92 -8.29 -2.16
N GLU A 164 -21.81 -8.02 -3.13
CA GLU A 164 -22.10 -8.95 -4.21
C GLU A 164 -20.90 -9.08 -5.17
N MET A 165 -20.34 -7.94 -5.56
CA MET A 165 -19.15 -7.91 -6.41
C MET A 165 -17.96 -8.59 -5.73
N LEU A 166 -17.74 -8.32 -4.43
CA LEU A 166 -16.64 -8.90 -3.67
C LEU A 166 -16.75 -10.43 -3.60
N LYS A 167 -17.94 -10.98 -3.28
CA LYS A 167 -18.16 -12.43 -3.24
C LYS A 167 -17.92 -13.09 -4.59
N ALA A 168 -18.49 -12.54 -5.65
CA ALA A 168 -18.28 -13.07 -7.00
C ALA A 168 -16.79 -13.06 -7.40
N LYS A 169 -16.06 -12.01 -7.02
CA LYS A 169 -14.62 -11.89 -7.29
C LYS A 169 -13.80 -12.88 -6.46
N LEU A 170 -14.12 -13.03 -5.17
CA LEU A 170 -13.46 -14.02 -4.28
C LEU A 170 -13.66 -15.43 -4.80
N HIS A 171 -14.87 -15.80 -5.21
CA HIS A 171 -15.14 -17.10 -5.82
C HIS A 171 -14.21 -17.40 -7.01
N ASN A 172 -14.06 -16.44 -7.93
CA ASN A 172 -13.16 -16.59 -9.07
C ASN A 172 -11.69 -16.69 -8.66
N ILE A 173 -11.26 -15.88 -7.69
CA ILE A 173 -9.89 -15.90 -7.17
C ILE A 173 -9.60 -17.25 -6.50
N VAL A 174 -10.46 -17.69 -5.58
CA VAL A 174 -10.29 -18.94 -4.84
C VAL A 174 -10.25 -20.13 -5.79
N THR A 175 -11.17 -20.19 -6.76
CA THR A 175 -11.19 -21.24 -7.78
C THR A 175 -9.85 -21.32 -8.52
N LEU A 176 -9.34 -20.19 -9.02
CA LEU A 176 -8.07 -20.16 -9.75
C LEU A 176 -6.88 -20.51 -8.85
N LYS A 177 -6.81 -19.91 -7.65
CA LYS A 177 -5.68 -20.14 -6.73
C LYS A 177 -5.65 -21.56 -6.21
N ASN A 178 -6.80 -22.17 -5.95
CA ASN A 178 -6.89 -23.56 -5.49
C ASN A 178 -6.38 -24.56 -6.55
N LEU A 179 -6.61 -24.32 -7.83
CA LEU A 179 -5.99 -25.12 -8.89
C LEU A 179 -4.45 -25.06 -8.82
N ILE A 180 -3.90 -23.89 -8.56
CA ILE A 180 -2.44 -23.72 -8.44
C ILE A 180 -1.93 -24.39 -7.15
N LEU A 181 -2.63 -24.19 -6.03
CA LEU A 181 -2.26 -24.79 -4.74
C LEU A 181 -2.29 -26.31 -4.80
N GLU A 182 -3.31 -26.88 -5.38
CA GLU A 182 -3.48 -28.34 -5.50
C GLU A 182 -2.48 -28.98 -6.47
N HIS A 183 -2.39 -28.45 -7.69
CA HIS A 183 -1.71 -29.14 -8.77
C HIS A 183 -0.25 -28.72 -8.96
N VAL A 184 0.14 -27.52 -8.50
CA VAL A 184 1.50 -27.02 -8.63
C VAL A 184 2.27 -27.09 -7.33
N TYR A 185 1.66 -26.61 -6.25
CA TYR A 185 2.33 -26.53 -4.95
C TYR A 185 2.06 -27.71 -4.03
N HIS A 186 0.97 -28.47 -4.25
CA HIS A 186 0.51 -29.54 -3.38
C HIS A 186 0.33 -29.08 -1.92
N LYS A 187 -0.35 -27.95 -1.76
CA LYS A 187 -0.57 -27.24 -0.49
C LYS A 187 -2.06 -27.18 -0.15
N PRO A 188 -2.40 -26.89 1.12
CA PRO A 188 -3.79 -26.69 1.53
C PRO A 188 -4.51 -25.66 0.68
N LEU A 189 -5.79 -25.90 0.43
CA LEU A 189 -6.65 -25.01 -0.35
C LEU A 189 -7.09 -23.80 0.48
N LEU A 190 -7.40 -22.73 -0.21
CA LEU A 190 -8.01 -21.53 0.38
C LEU A 190 -9.49 -21.77 0.63
N ASP A 191 -9.99 -21.23 1.73
CA ASP A 191 -11.40 -21.17 2.06
C ASP A 191 -11.96 -19.79 1.68
N GLU A 192 -13.10 -19.79 0.96
CA GLU A 192 -13.72 -18.58 0.45
C GLU A 192 -14.32 -17.73 1.58
N ASP A 193 -14.94 -18.38 2.57
CA ASP A 193 -15.56 -17.69 3.71
C ASP A 193 -14.50 -17.07 4.62
N GLU A 194 -13.36 -17.73 4.84
CA GLU A 194 -12.24 -17.17 5.59
C GLU A 194 -11.69 -15.92 4.90
N LEU A 195 -11.53 -15.94 3.58
CA LEU A 195 -11.06 -14.77 2.82
C LEU A 195 -12.09 -13.65 2.82
N TYR A 196 -13.38 -13.98 2.71
CA TYR A 196 -14.44 -12.98 2.82
C TYR A 196 -14.43 -12.30 4.21
N ASN A 197 -14.35 -13.09 5.27
CA ASN A 197 -14.24 -12.55 6.64
C ASN A 197 -13.01 -11.67 6.82
N THR A 198 -11.87 -12.06 6.24
CA THR A 198 -10.66 -11.23 6.21
C THR A 198 -10.90 -9.89 5.50
N CYS A 199 -11.59 -9.90 4.37
CA CYS A 199 -11.98 -8.68 3.67
C CYS A 199 -12.87 -7.77 4.51
N MET A 200 -13.83 -8.35 5.25
CA MET A 200 -14.70 -7.57 6.15
C MET A 200 -13.96 -6.96 7.34
N GLU A 201 -12.97 -7.64 7.89
CA GLU A 201 -12.08 -7.07 8.91
C GLU A 201 -11.22 -5.94 8.32
N TYR A 202 -10.67 -6.13 7.12
CA TYR A 202 -9.90 -5.11 6.41
C TYR A 202 -10.74 -3.87 6.13
N LYS A 203 -11.98 -4.04 5.65
CA LYS A 203 -12.93 -2.95 5.46
C LYS A 203 -13.08 -2.10 6.71
N LYS A 204 -13.31 -2.71 7.87
CA LYS A 204 -13.45 -2.00 9.15
C LYS A 204 -12.22 -1.17 9.50
N LYS A 205 -11.03 -1.70 9.23
CA LYS A 205 -9.74 -1.06 9.56
C LYS A 205 -9.43 0.15 8.67
N ILE A 206 -9.74 0.07 7.36
CA ILE A 206 -9.32 1.08 6.39
C ILE A 206 -10.42 2.04 5.95
N ALA A 207 -11.69 1.74 6.20
CA ALA A 207 -12.81 2.58 5.79
C ALA A 207 -12.66 4.08 6.10
N PRO A 208 -12.11 4.48 7.27
CA PRO A 208 -11.94 5.91 7.60
C PRO A 208 -10.92 6.65 6.72
N TYR A 209 -10.08 5.93 5.99
CA TYR A 209 -8.95 6.48 5.22
C TYR A 209 -9.21 6.45 3.70
N ILE A 210 -10.22 5.68 3.24
CA ILE A 210 -10.49 5.49 1.82
C ILE A 210 -11.14 6.72 1.21
N CYS A 211 -10.57 7.17 0.09
CA CYS A 211 -11.18 8.24 -0.71
C CYS A 211 -10.79 8.11 -2.19
N ASP A 212 -11.47 8.84 -3.06
CA ASP A 212 -11.03 9.06 -4.45
C ASP A 212 -9.82 10.01 -4.43
N THR A 213 -8.62 9.42 -4.31
CA THR A 213 -7.37 10.19 -4.29
C THR A 213 -7.05 10.86 -5.62
N HIS A 214 -7.63 10.39 -6.72
CA HIS A 214 -7.45 11.02 -8.04
C HIS A 214 -8.19 12.36 -8.11
N ALA A 215 -9.38 12.42 -7.52
CA ALA A 215 -10.13 13.67 -7.43
C ALA A 215 -9.56 14.61 -6.33
N PHE A 216 -8.87 14.06 -5.32
CA PHE A 216 -8.27 14.82 -4.23
C PHE A 216 -6.98 15.54 -4.64
N ILE A 217 -6.11 14.89 -5.43
CA ILE A 217 -4.84 15.43 -5.92
C ILE A 217 -5.07 16.32 -7.14
#